data_9f601d980b1ba4e46f4f039b2d15ddd9
#
_entry.id   9f601d980b1ba4e46f4f039b2d15ddd9
#
_cell.length_a   1.000
_cell.length_b   1.000
_cell.length_c   1.000
_cell.angle_alpha   90.00
_cell.angle_beta   90.00
_cell.angle_gamma   90.00
#
_symmetry.space_group_name_H-M   'P 1'
#
loop_
_entity.id
_entity.type
_entity.pdbx_description
1 polymer ?
#
loop_
_entity_poly.entity_id
_entity_poly.type
_entity_poly.pdbx_seq_one_letter_code
_entity_poly.pdbx_strand_id
1 'polypeptide(L)'
;MAELAGRIPENEWKKCSWVTAGGQTRRTRLACREVFLQHDSRHAGGELERVWLVVDWPAGDPEPYHYYLAHLHRPPTKARCLKLSRSRWHIEQYFQRSKDDLGLDHFEGRSWRGFHHHLVLSAVAYLFILTVYLRRKKNFWCDVGTDSPHDPALAGEMERTLSLLRNKVQSNF
;
A
#
# COMPACT_ATOMS: atom_id res chain seq x y z
N MET A 1 -3.57 -14.87 -14.74
CA MET A 1 -3.92 -13.43 -14.61
C MET A 1 -3.66 -12.68 -15.91
N ALA A 2 -2.48 -12.76 -16.52
CA ALA A 2 -2.18 -12.12 -17.80
C ALA A 2 -3.17 -12.50 -18.92
N GLU A 3 -3.52 -13.78 -19.05
CA GLU A 3 -4.50 -14.25 -20.02
C GLU A 3 -5.89 -13.62 -19.81
N LEU A 4 -6.33 -13.48 -18.56
CA LEU A 4 -7.59 -12.80 -18.24
C LEU A 4 -7.53 -11.30 -18.58
N ALA A 5 -6.39 -10.65 -18.35
CA ALA A 5 -6.21 -9.26 -18.72
C ALA A 5 -6.23 -9.05 -20.24
N GLY A 6 -5.66 -9.99 -21.03
CA GLY A 6 -5.71 -9.96 -22.49
C GLY A 6 -7.12 -10.11 -23.07
N ARG A 7 -8.06 -10.64 -22.28
CA ARG A 7 -9.48 -10.77 -22.66
C ARG A 7 -10.33 -9.55 -22.29
N ILE A 8 -9.74 -8.53 -21.66
CA ILE A 8 -10.46 -7.29 -21.31
C ILE A 8 -10.59 -6.43 -22.56
N PRO A 9 -11.80 -6.10 -23.01
CA PRO A 9 -11.99 -5.28 -24.19
C PRO A 9 -11.49 -3.85 -23.98
N GLU A 10 -11.03 -3.19 -25.04
CA GLU A 10 -10.37 -1.87 -24.97
C GLU A 10 -11.29 -0.78 -24.36
N ASN A 11 -12.59 -0.89 -24.51
CA ASN A 11 -13.56 0.05 -23.95
C ASN A 11 -13.68 0.00 -22.41
N GLU A 12 -13.24 -1.08 -21.76
CA GLU A 12 -13.20 -1.21 -20.30
C GLU A 12 -11.96 -0.55 -19.69
N TRP A 13 -10.92 -0.30 -20.50
CA TRP A 13 -9.72 0.37 -20.05
C TRP A 13 -9.93 1.87 -19.85
N LYS A 14 -9.72 2.35 -18.63
CA LYS A 14 -9.90 3.75 -18.24
C LYS A 14 -8.55 4.40 -18.01
N LYS A 15 -8.24 5.44 -18.79
CA LYS A 15 -7.03 6.25 -18.61
C LYS A 15 -7.10 7.02 -17.29
N CYS A 16 -6.06 6.92 -16.49
CA CYS A 16 -5.89 7.61 -15.21
C CYS A 16 -4.57 8.36 -15.21
N SER A 17 -4.54 9.50 -14.55
CA SER A 17 -3.31 10.23 -14.27
C SER A 17 -3.33 10.74 -12.84
N TRP A 18 -2.17 10.85 -12.24
CA TRP A 18 -1.98 11.47 -10.93
C TRP A 18 -0.64 12.17 -10.91
N VAL A 19 -0.51 13.15 -10.04
CA VAL A 19 0.77 13.84 -9.80
C VAL A 19 1.45 13.16 -8.63
N THR A 20 2.72 12.80 -8.79
CA THR A 20 3.54 12.29 -7.70
C THR A 20 3.96 13.45 -6.80
N ALA A 21 4.41 13.15 -5.58
CA ALA A 21 4.93 14.15 -4.68
C ALA A 21 6.12 14.96 -5.22
N GLY A 22 6.90 14.37 -6.14
CA GLY A 22 7.95 15.07 -6.88
C GLY A 22 7.45 15.92 -8.05
N GLY A 23 6.13 16.17 -8.17
CA GLY A 23 5.54 16.97 -9.24
C GLY A 23 5.43 16.27 -10.60
N GLN A 24 5.86 15.01 -10.71
CA GLN A 24 5.79 14.26 -11.96
C GLN A 24 4.39 13.73 -12.22
N THR A 25 3.85 13.95 -13.41
CA THR A 25 2.60 13.34 -13.81
C THR A 25 2.84 11.90 -14.26
N ARG A 26 2.24 10.95 -13.55
CA ARG A 26 2.19 9.54 -13.94
C ARG A 26 0.87 9.24 -14.63
N ARG A 27 0.91 8.36 -15.61
CA ARG A 27 -0.26 7.93 -16.39
C ARG A 27 -0.35 6.42 -16.38
N THR A 28 -1.57 5.90 -16.30
CA THR A 28 -1.83 4.47 -16.38
C THR A 28 -3.20 4.23 -17.02
N ARG A 29 -3.44 3.00 -17.46
CA ARG A 29 -4.75 2.49 -17.82
C ARG A 29 -5.18 1.49 -16.74
N LEU A 30 -6.39 1.63 -16.25
CA LEU A 30 -6.96 0.73 -15.27
C LEU A 30 -8.17 0.03 -15.86
N ALA A 31 -8.24 -1.27 -15.67
CA ALA A 31 -9.44 -2.06 -15.91
C ALA A 31 -9.88 -2.74 -14.63
N CYS A 32 -11.17 -2.94 -14.47
CA CYS A 32 -11.72 -3.63 -13.33
C CYS A 32 -12.82 -4.58 -13.78
N ARG A 33 -12.64 -5.87 -13.50
CA ARG A 33 -13.56 -6.91 -13.95
C ARG A 33 -13.92 -7.84 -12.80
N GLU A 34 -15.16 -8.25 -12.76
CA GLU A 34 -15.62 -9.29 -11.85
C GLU A 34 -15.08 -10.64 -12.31
N VAL A 35 -14.50 -11.36 -11.38
CA VAL A 35 -13.98 -12.71 -11.59
C VAL A 35 -14.37 -13.62 -10.43
N PHE A 36 -14.40 -14.89 -10.69
CA PHE A 36 -14.72 -15.90 -9.69
C PHE A 36 -13.47 -16.72 -9.39
N LEU A 37 -13.11 -16.80 -8.12
CA LEU A 37 -12.04 -17.67 -7.64
C LEU A 37 -12.63 -19.03 -7.33
N GLN A 38 -12.04 -20.05 -7.91
CA GLN A 38 -12.32 -21.42 -7.54
C GLN A 38 -11.33 -21.81 -6.44
N HIS A 39 -11.83 -21.98 -5.23
CA HIS A 39 -11.05 -22.59 -4.17
C HIS A 39 -10.90 -24.09 -4.40
N ASP A 40 -9.76 -24.66 -3.97
CA ASP A 40 -9.52 -26.10 -4.08
C ASP A 40 -10.69 -26.84 -3.42
N SER A 41 -11.39 -27.62 -4.22
CA SER A 41 -12.65 -28.32 -3.86
C SER A 41 -12.53 -29.28 -2.68
N ARG A 42 -11.31 -29.49 -2.16
CA ARG A 42 -11.05 -30.34 -1.01
C ARG A 42 -11.47 -29.75 0.35
N HIS A 43 -11.67 -28.43 0.43
CA HIS A 43 -11.88 -27.73 1.72
C HIS A 43 -13.10 -26.81 1.80
N ALA A 44 -13.71 -26.46 0.70
CA ALA A 44 -14.91 -25.64 0.66
C ALA A 44 -15.88 -26.20 -0.36
N GLY A 45 -17.13 -26.36 -0.03
CA GLY A 45 -18.18 -27.03 -0.83
C GLY A 45 -18.42 -26.49 -2.25
N GLY A 46 -17.37 -26.19 -2.99
CA GLY A 46 -17.43 -25.82 -4.41
C GLY A 46 -17.97 -24.40 -4.67
N GLU A 47 -18.15 -23.57 -3.66
CA GLU A 47 -18.60 -22.20 -3.85
C GLU A 47 -17.52 -21.37 -4.55
N LEU A 48 -17.93 -20.69 -5.63
CA LEU A 48 -17.10 -19.72 -6.34
C LEU A 48 -17.11 -18.40 -5.59
N GLU A 49 -15.94 -17.95 -5.16
CA GLU A 49 -15.79 -16.67 -4.49
C GLU A 49 -15.74 -15.53 -5.51
N ARG A 50 -16.67 -14.58 -5.40
CA ARG A 50 -16.73 -13.40 -6.25
C ARG A 50 -15.76 -12.33 -5.79
N VAL A 51 -14.84 -11.92 -6.68
CA VAL A 51 -13.85 -10.86 -6.43
C VAL A 51 -13.72 -9.94 -7.65
N TRP A 52 -13.14 -8.77 -7.43
CA TRP A 52 -12.81 -7.83 -8.51
C TRP A 52 -11.34 -7.94 -8.86
N LEU A 53 -11.05 -8.28 -10.11
CA LEU A 53 -9.72 -8.17 -10.69
C LEU A 53 -9.49 -6.73 -11.14
N VAL A 54 -8.57 -6.03 -10.49
CA VAL A 54 -8.09 -4.71 -10.88
C VAL A 54 -6.76 -4.88 -11.59
N VAL A 55 -6.68 -4.44 -12.83
CA VAL A 55 -5.46 -4.50 -13.65
C VAL A 55 -4.95 -3.09 -13.86
N ASP A 56 -3.67 -2.89 -13.55
CA ASP A 56 -2.97 -1.63 -13.75
C ASP A 56 -1.94 -1.79 -14.87
N TRP A 57 -2.08 -0.98 -15.91
CA TRP A 57 -1.22 -0.97 -17.08
C TRP A 57 -0.56 0.41 -17.22
N PRO A 58 0.65 0.60 -16.70
CA PRO A 58 1.35 1.87 -16.79
C PRO A 58 1.57 2.29 -18.24
N ALA A 59 1.51 3.60 -18.48
CA ALA A 59 1.73 4.13 -19.81
C ALA A 59 3.19 3.97 -20.21
N GLY A 60 3.40 3.35 -21.37
CA GLY A 60 4.74 3.06 -21.91
C GLY A 60 5.14 1.60 -21.77
N ASP A 61 4.46 0.81 -20.96
CA ASP A 61 4.74 -0.60 -20.83
C ASP A 61 4.06 -1.42 -21.96
N PRO A 62 4.71 -2.45 -22.49
CA PRO A 62 4.14 -3.26 -23.56
C PRO A 62 2.93 -4.07 -23.08
N GLU A 63 2.94 -4.50 -21.83
CA GLU A 63 1.91 -5.35 -21.21
C GLU A 63 1.54 -4.89 -19.81
N PRO A 64 0.31 -5.19 -19.33
CA PRO A 64 -0.05 -4.97 -17.93
C PRO A 64 0.69 -5.99 -17.06
N TYR A 65 1.29 -5.53 -15.96
CA TYR A 65 2.00 -6.42 -15.05
C TYR A 65 1.55 -6.32 -13.58
N HIS A 66 0.70 -5.35 -13.25
CA HIS A 66 0.11 -5.24 -11.92
C HIS A 66 -1.33 -5.74 -11.89
N TYR A 67 -1.56 -6.79 -11.10
CA TYR A 67 -2.84 -7.44 -10.93
C TYR A 67 -3.20 -7.47 -9.45
N TYR A 68 -4.41 -7.00 -9.11
CA TYR A 68 -4.90 -6.98 -7.74
C TYR A 68 -6.26 -7.67 -7.67
N LEU A 69 -6.48 -8.47 -6.64
CA LEU A 69 -7.78 -9.01 -6.29
C LEU A 69 -8.36 -8.19 -5.14
N ALA A 70 -9.60 -7.78 -5.28
CA ALA A 70 -10.28 -6.97 -4.28
C ALA A 70 -11.65 -7.55 -3.95
N HIS A 71 -11.88 -7.80 -2.66
CA HIS A 71 -13.21 -8.15 -2.15
C HIS A 71 -14.03 -6.87 -1.98
N LEU A 72 -14.95 -6.64 -2.87
CA LEU A 72 -15.82 -5.46 -2.86
C LEU A 72 -17.26 -5.88 -3.11
N HIS A 73 -18.19 -5.38 -2.31
CA HIS A 73 -19.61 -5.67 -2.46
C HIS A 73 -20.24 -5.03 -3.70
N ARG A 74 -19.62 -3.98 -4.25
CA ARG A 74 -20.12 -3.22 -5.40
C ARG A 74 -19.01 -2.99 -6.42
N PRO A 75 -19.36 -2.82 -7.70
CA PRO A 75 -18.40 -2.45 -8.73
C PRO A 75 -17.61 -1.20 -8.32
N PRO A 76 -16.28 -1.24 -8.33
CA PRO A 76 -15.48 -0.10 -7.95
C PRO A 76 -15.49 0.98 -9.03
N THR A 77 -15.54 2.22 -8.58
CA THR A 77 -15.32 3.37 -9.47
C THR A 77 -13.86 3.45 -9.91
N LYS A 78 -13.58 4.19 -10.99
CA LYS A 78 -12.21 4.47 -11.46
C LYS A 78 -11.31 5.01 -10.33
N ALA A 79 -11.81 5.98 -9.55
CA ALA A 79 -11.07 6.54 -8.41
C ALA A 79 -10.78 5.49 -7.34
N ARG A 80 -11.74 4.59 -7.06
CA ARG A 80 -11.55 3.49 -6.12
C ARG A 80 -10.51 2.49 -6.60
N CYS A 81 -10.53 2.11 -7.91
CA CYS A 81 -9.51 1.25 -8.50
C CYS A 81 -8.11 1.87 -8.38
N LEU A 82 -7.96 3.15 -8.70
CA LEU A 82 -6.70 3.87 -8.57
C LEU A 82 -6.21 3.88 -7.12
N LYS A 83 -7.10 4.16 -6.16
CA LYS A 83 -6.76 4.13 -4.73
C LYS A 83 -6.33 2.74 -4.28
N LEU A 84 -7.02 1.68 -4.70
CA LEU A 84 -6.67 0.30 -4.37
C LEU A 84 -5.31 -0.10 -4.93
N SER A 85 -5.03 0.21 -6.20
CA SER A 85 -3.75 -0.11 -6.83
C SER A 85 -2.57 0.59 -6.13
N ARG A 86 -2.80 1.76 -5.50
CA ARG A 86 -1.77 2.51 -4.76
C ARG A 86 -1.66 2.12 -3.29
N SER A 87 -2.69 1.51 -2.71
CA SER A 87 -2.70 1.18 -1.27
C SER A 87 -1.62 0.16 -0.88
N ARG A 88 -1.20 -0.71 -1.79
CA ARG A 88 -0.16 -1.70 -1.56
C ARG A 88 1.19 -1.06 -1.17
N TRP A 89 1.51 0.10 -1.75
CA TRP A 89 2.75 0.81 -1.43
C TRP A 89 2.89 1.13 0.06
N HIS A 90 1.79 1.39 0.76
CA HIS A 90 1.83 1.65 2.21
C HIS A 90 2.33 0.44 3.01
N ILE A 91 2.02 -0.78 2.55
CA ILE A 91 2.51 -2.01 3.19
C ILE A 91 4.02 -2.15 2.97
N GLU A 92 4.49 -1.88 1.76
CA GLU A 92 5.92 -1.91 1.43
C GLU A 92 6.68 -0.86 2.25
N GLN A 93 6.14 0.36 2.37
CA GLN A 93 6.72 1.41 3.22
C GLN A 93 6.72 1.04 4.71
N TYR A 94 5.66 0.41 5.19
CA TYR A 94 5.61 -0.10 6.56
C TYR A 94 6.74 -1.09 6.82
N PHE A 95 6.91 -2.11 5.97
CA PHE A 95 7.97 -3.10 6.15
C PHE A 95 9.36 -2.49 6.03
N GLN A 96 9.57 -1.63 5.04
CA GLN A 96 10.85 -0.94 4.87
C GLN A 96 11.20 -0.13 6.12
N ARG A 97 10.31 0.77 6.55
CA ARG A 97 10.54 1.61 7.74
C ARG A 97 10.68 0.80 9.03
N SER A 98 9.90 -0.27 9.17
CA SER A 98 9.99 -1.12 10.34
C SER A 98 11.32 -1.85 10.42
N LYS A 99 11.93 -2.22 9.29
CA LYS A 99 13.28 -2.78 9.25
C LYS A 99 14.35 -1.72 9.49
N ASP A 100 14.31 -0.64 8.71
CA ASP A 100 15.37 0.36 8.70
C ASP A 100 15.44 1.16 10.02
N ASP A 101 14.28 1.51 10.59
CA ASP A 101 14.18 2.45 11.71
C ASP A 101 13.81 1.78 13.04
N LEU A 102 13.10 0.65 13.02
CA LEU A 102 12.56 0.00 14.23
C LEU A 102 13.14 -1.40 14.48
N GLY A 103 14.10 -1.84 13.66
CA GLY A 103 14.81 -3.08 13.84
C GLY A 103 13.91 -4.33 13.74
N LEU A 104 12.88 -4.31 12.88
CA LEU A 104 11.97 -5.44 12.72
C LEU A 104 12.71 -6.74 12.35
N ASP A 105 13.83 -6.64 11.64
CA ASP A 105 14.69 -7.75 11.22
C ASP A 105 15.86 -8.05 12.18
N HIS A 106 16.00 -7.29 13.28
CA HIS A 106 17.06 -7.49 14.26
C HIS A 106 16.71 -8.53 15.35
N PHE A 107 15.63 -9.27 15.19
CA PHE A 107 15.26 -10.30 16.17
C PHE A 107 16.15 -11.54 16.05
N GLU A 108 17.05 -11.73 17.01
CA GLU A 108 17.95 -12.90 17.08
C GLU A 108 17.46 -14.02 18.04
N GLY A 109 16.29 -13.82 18.63
CA GLY A 109 15.71 -14.79 19.58
C GLY A 109 15.22 -16.07 18.89
N ARG A 110 15.27 -17.21 19.63
CA ARG A 110 14.83 -18.52 19.11
C ARG A 110 13.39 -18.89 19.49
N SER A 111 12.69 -18.07 20.28
CA SER A 111 11.35 -18.39 20.72
C SER A 111 10.30 -17.77 19.81
N TRP A 112 9.32 -18.58 19.41
CA TRP A 112 8.14 -18.14 18.64
C TRP A 112 7.39 -17.00 19.35
N ARG A 113 7.23 -17.08 20.65
CA ARG A 113 6.58 -16.06 21.46
C ARG A 113 7.36 -14.74 21.46
N GLY A 114 8.70 -14.81 21.58
CA GLY A 114 9.56 -13.64 21.50
C GLY A 114 9.50 -12.95 20.15
N PHE A 115 9.48 -13.72 19.07
CA PHE A 115 9.29 -13.18 17.70
C PHE A 115 7.98 -12.40 17.58
N HIS A 116 6.87 -12.95 18.06
CA HIS A 116 5.58 -12.25 18.00
C HIS A 116 5.56 -10.97 18.84
N HIS A 117 6.16 -10.99 20.04
CA HIS A 117 6.26 -9.78 20.86
C HIS A 117 7.07 -8.71 20.14
N HIS A 118 8.22 -9.06 19.56
CA HIS A 118 9.06 -8.12 18.80
C HIS A 118 8.30 -7.52 17.61
N LEU A 119 7.63 -8.35 16.82
CA LEU A 119 6.84 -7.91 15.67
C LEU A 119 5.71 -6.97 16.08
N VAL A 120 4.98 -7.30 17.14
CA VAL A 120 3.89 -6.45 17.64
C VAL A 120 4.43 -5.11 18.18
N LEU A 121 5.53 -5.13 18.93
CA LEU A 121 6.15 -3.90 19.45
C LEU A 121 6.62 -2.99 18.33
N SER A 122 7.29 -3.53 17.31
CA SER A 122 7.72 -2.77 16.13
C SER A 122 6.52 -2.17 15.38
N ALA A 123 5.42 -2.93 15.24
CA ALA A 123 4.19 -2.44 14.61
C ALA A 123 3.54 -1.31 15.42
N VAL A 124 3.46 -1.45 16.75
CA VAL A 124 2.90 -0.42 17.65
C VAL A 124 3.77 0.85 17.62
N ALA A 125 5.09 0.70 17.64
CA ALA A 125 6.01 1.84 17.52
C ALA A 125 5.81 2.58 16.19
N TYR A 126 5.70 1.85 15.08
CA TYR A 126 5.41 2.45 13.78
C TYR A 126 4.08 3.22 13.77
N LEU A 127 3.00 2.61 14.28
CA LEU A 127 1.68 3.25 14.36
C LEU A 127 1.69 4.49 15.25
N PHE A 128 2.43 4.45 16.35
CA PHE A 128 2.61 5.60 17.22
C PHE A 128 3.28 6.77 16.48
N ILE A 129 4.41 6.52 15.82
CA ILE A 129 5.13 7.53 15.04
C ILE A 129 4.24 8.09 13.92
N LEU A 130 3.57 7.22 13.19
CA LEU A 130 2.63 7.62 12.13
C LEU A 130 1.50 8.49 12.67
N THR A 131 0.94 8.12 13.83
CA THR A 131 -0.15 8.88 14.47
C THR A 131 0.31 10.26 14.91
N VAL A 132 1.49 10.37 15.54
CA VAL A 132 2.08 11.65 15.94
C VAL A 132 2.32 12.54 14.72
N TYR A 133 2.87 11.94 13.66
CA TYR A 133 3.12 12.62 12.40
C TYR A 133 1.81 13.16 11.78
N LEU A 134 0.79 12.30 11.63
CA LEU A 134 -0.51 12.70 11.05
C LEU A 134 -1.23 13.76 11.89
N ARG A 135 -1.12 13.72 13.23
CA ARG A 135 -1.68 14.77 14.10
C ARG A 135 -1.02 16.12 13.87
N ARG A 136 0.31 16.16 13.74
CA ARG A 136 1.03 17.40 13.40
C ARG A 136 0.63 17.93 12.03
N LYS A 137 0.44 17.05 11.06
CA LYS A 137 0.06 17.41 9.70
C LYS A 137 -1.40 17.85 9.57
N LYS A 138 -2.31 17.40 10.43
CA LYS A 138 -3.73 17.80 10.41
C LYS A 138 -3.91 19.32 10.57
N ASN A 139 -3.01 20.00 11.27
CA ASN A 139 -2.99 21.45 11.36
C ASN A 139 -2.52 22.14 10.06
N PHE A 140 -1.92 21.43 9.14
CA PHE A 140 -1.44 21.94 7.85
C PHE A 140 -2.38 21.61 6.67
N TRP A 141 -3.25 20.59 6.81
CA TRP A 141 -4.07 20.02 5.72
C TRP A 141 -5.45 20.65 5.56
N CYS A 142 -5.81 21.66 6.33
CA CYS A 142 -7.06 22.40 6.07
C CYS A 142 -7.03 23.18 4.74
N ASP A 143 -5.85 23.33 4.11
CA ASP A 143 -5.69 24.20 2.94
C ASP A 143 -5.29 23.52 1.62
N VAL A 144 -4.99 22.23 1.58
CA VAL A 144 -4.53 21.60 0.31
C VAL A 144 -5.18 20.24 0.07
N GLY A 145 -6.20 20.24 -0.77
CA GLY A 145 -6.92 19.05 -1.25
C GLY A 145 -6.12 18.20 -2.24
N THR A 146 -4.97 17.66 -1.86
CA THR A 146 -4.22 16.70 -2.68
C THR A 146 -3.82 15.47 -1.89
N ASP A 147 -4.64 14.42 -2.03
CA ASP A 147 -4.32 13.04 -1.64
C ASP A 147 -3.19 12.48 -2.52
N SER A 148 -1.95 12.81 -2.24
CA SER A 148 -0.82 12.10 -2.86
C SER A 148 -0.10 11.24 -1.82
N PRO A 149 -0.11 9.91 -1.94
CA PRO A 149 0.60 9.00 -1.03
C PRO A 149 2.13 9.03 -1.23
N HIS A 150 2.64 9.78 -2.18
CA HIS A 150 4.06 9.88 -2.55
C HIS A 150 4.64 11.27 -2.26
N ASP A 151 4.46 11.80 -1.06
CA ASP A 151 5.07 13.08 -0.70
C ASP A 151 6.50 12.86 -0.15
N PRO A 152 7.59 13.25 -0.87
CA PRO A 152 8.96 13.13 -0.36
C PRO A 152 9.22 14.02 0.85
N ALA A 153 8.43 15.08 1.05
CA ALA A 153 8.44 15.85 2.29
C ALA A 153 7.97 14.99 3.48
N LEU A 154 7.05 14.06 3.25
CA LEU A 154 6.62 13.05 4.23
C LEU A 154 7.77 12.14 4.66
N ALA A 155 8.55 11.65 3.70
CA ALA A 155 9.70 10.80 3.99
C ALA A 155 10.77 11.56 4.78
N GLY A 156 11.12 12.77 4.37
CA GLY A 156 12.14 13.59 5.03
C GLY A 156 11.76 14.05 6.44
N GLU A 157 10.50 14.32 6.69
CA GLU A 157 10.04 14.79 8.02
C GLU A 157 9.84 13.62 9.00
N MET A 158 9.45 12.45 8.50
CA MET A 158 9.43 11.21 9.26
C MET A 158 10.85 10.81 9.67
N GLU A 159 11.80 10.94 8.76
CA GLU A 159 13.22 10.67 9.00
C GLU A 159 13.84 11.61 10.06
N ARG A 160 13.49 12.90 10.02
CA ARG A 160 13.88 13.87 11.08
C ARG A 160 13.27 13.52 12.43
N THR A 161 12.00 13.12 12.46
CA THR A 161 11.32 12.74 13.73
C THR A 161 11.92 11.47 14.32
N LEU A 162 12.25 10.47 13.48
CA LEU A 162 12.92 9.24 13.89
C LEU A 162 14.35 9.50 14.37
N SER A 163 15.10 10.36 13.69
CA SER A 163 16.47 10.72 14.11
C SER A 163 16.48 11.46 15.46
N LEU A 164 15.51 12.33 15.70
CA LEU A 164 15.35 13.03 16.99
C LEU A 164 14.98 12.06 18.12
N LEU A 165 14.13 11.07 17.86
CA LEU A 165 13.78 10.03 18.83
C LEU A 165 14.97 9.10 19.12
N ARG A 166 15.73 8.70 18.10
CA ARG A 166 16.94 7.89 18.24
C ARG A 166 17.98 8.61 19.10
N ASN A 167 18.24 9.89 18.84
CA ASN A 167 19.19 10.69 19.62
C ASN A 167 18.73 10.88 21.07
N LYS A 168 17.43 11.01 21.30
CA LYS A 168 16.86 11.18 22.64
C LYS A 168 16.86 9.89 23.46
N VAL A 169 16.75 8.74 22.81
CA VAL A 169 16.90 7.43 23.47
C VAL A 169 18.36 7.17 23.83
N GLN A 170 19.30 7.48 22.93
CA GLN A 170 20.75 7.29 23.18
C GLN A 170 21.30 8.24 24.24
N SER A 171 20.68 9.40 24.48
CA SER A 171 21.12 10.34 25.52
C SER A 171 20.62 10.01 26.93
N ASN A 172 19.72 9.02 27.07
CA ASN A 172 19.13 8.60 28.36
C ASN A 172 19.64 7.22 28.83
N PHE A 173 20.63 6.65 28.15
CA PHE A 173 21.41 5.48 28.55
C PHE A 173 22.89 5.86 28.64
#